data_52e7cbbb3cfc078ab305bbbdda6235c6
#
_entry.id   52e7cbbb3cfc078ab305bbbdda6235c6
#
_cell.length_a   1.000
_cell.length_b   1.000
_cell.length_c   1.000
_cell.angle_alpha   90.00
_cell.angle_beta   90.00
_cell.angle_gamma   90.00
#
_symmetry.space_group_name_H-M   'P 1'
#
loop_
_entity.id
_entity.type
_entity.pdbx_description
1 polymer ?
#
loop_
_entity_poly.entity_id
_entity_poly.type
_entity_poly.pdbx_seq_one_letter_code
_entity_poly.pdbx_strand_id
1 'polypeptide(L)'
;SSSAASDVYKRQAQVSAPARLELVRRAPAIVLDTFHNPHGADSALAGLTQSFDFHPLIAVFAAMRDKDVAGVLERMAQDVNHVVLTGLPGDRAYRAAELADLASEHWAADEVTLTENTAEALEQAIHVADAAGPSAGILVAGSVVLAGEARHILLPDGVNHVSTAPTAVVEAPELSDVQIEQMEGEPLDVPDEVGENQWDGTDLNDE
;
A
#
# COMPACT_ATOMS: atom_id res chain seq x y z
N SER A 1 19.21 -18.44 -24.82
CA SER A 1 19.46 -17.39 -23.82
C SER A 1 18.18 -16.70 -23.30
N SER A 2 17.01 -17.05 -23.83
CA SER A 2 15.72 -16.41 -23.47
C SER A 2 15.11 -16.94 -22.17
N SER A 3 15.60 -18.04 -21.61
CA SER A 3 15.04 -18.70 -20.42
C SER A 3 15.32 -17.93 -19.11
N ALA A 4 16.50 -17.31 -18.99
CA ALA A 4 16.92 -16.65 -17.74
C ALA A 4 16.12 -15.36 -17.40
N ALA A 5 15.72 -14.59 -18.41
CA ALA A 5 14.91 -13.39 -18.21
C ALA A 5 13.49 -13.73 -17.75
N SER A 6 12.89 -14.80 -18.32
CA SER A 6 11.58 -15.30 -17.92
C SER A 6 11.56 -15.83 -16.48
N ASP A 7 12.66 -16.45 -16.03
CA ASP A 7 12.79 -16.97 -14.67
C ASP A 7 13.01 -15.87 -13.63
N VAL A 8 13.63 -14.77 -14.00
CA VAL A 8 13.79 -13.58 -13.14
C VAL A 8 12.43 -12.89 -12.92
N TYR A 9 11.63 -12.73 -13.98
CA TYR A 9 10.27 -12.17 -13.88
C TYR A 9 9.33 -13.04 -13.05
N LYS A 10 9.39 -14.36 -13.19
CA LYS A 10 8.59 -15.29 -12.38
C LYS A 10 8.99 -15.31 -10.92
N ARG A 11 10.25 -15.04 -10.59
CA ARG A 11 10.73 -14.94 -9.21
C ARG A 11 10.36 -13.60 -8.55
N GLN A 12 10.28 -12.50 -9.28
CA GLN A 12 9.81 -11.22 -8.76
C GLN A 12 8.32 -11.23 -8.41
N ALA A 13 7.50 -11.98 -9.13
CA ALA A 13 6.08 -12.15 -8.84
C ALA A 13 5.80 -13.01 -7.58
N GLN A 14 6.82 -13.65 -6.99
CA GLN A 14 6.70 -14.51 -5.80
C GLN A 14 7.24 -13.88 -4.52
N VAL A 15 7.80 -12.67 -4.56
CA VAL A 15 8.19 -11.94 -3.34
C VAL A 15 6.98 -11.17 -2.81
N SER A 16 6.09 -11.90 -2.16
CA SER A 16 5.08 -11.31 -1.28
C SER A 16 5.80 -10.78 -0.06
N ALA A 17 5.96 -9.46 0.05
CA ALA A 17 6.42 -8.86 1.29
C ALA A 17 5.25 -8.93 2.28
N PRO A 18 5.38 -9.57 3.45
CA PRO A 18 4.33 -9.62 4.46
C PRO A 18 3.81 -8.21 4.78
N ALA A 19 2.49 -8.06 4.90
CA ALA A 19 1.81 -6.82 5.20
C ALA A 19 2.10 -5.64 4.22
N ARG A 20 2.25 -5.96 2.92
CA ARG A 20 2.19 -4.97 1.82
C ARG A 20 1.11 -5.39 0.85
N LEU A 21 -0.08 -4.79 0.99
CA LEU A 21 -1.32 -5.19 0.32
C LEU A 21 -1.54 -6.71 0.41
N GLU A 22 -1.26 -7.28 1.59
CA GLU A 22 -1.44 -8.71 1.85
C GLU A 22 -2.91 -9.03 2.10
N LEU A 23 -3.57 -9.77 1.21
CA LEU A 23 -4.93 -10.27 1.43
C LEU A 23 -4.88 -11.46 2.40
N VAL A 24 -5.39 -11.28 3.60
CA VAL A 24 -5.38 -12.30 4.67
C VAL A 24 -6.73 -12.98 4.89
N ARG A 25 -7.82 -12.37 4.42
CA ARG A 25 -9.18 -12.94 4.50
C ARG A 25 -9.97 -12.54 3.25
N ARG A 26 -10.89 -13.39 2.81
CA ARG A 26 -11.67 -13.16 1.56
C ARG A 26 -13.11 -12.73 1.78
N ALA A 27 -13.70 -13.03 2.93
CA ALA A 27 -15.12 -12.71 3.20
C ALA A 27 -15.34 -12.37 4.69
N PRO A 28 -15.54 -11.07 5.05
CA PRO A 28 -15.22 -9.94 4.20
C PRO A 28 -13.73 -9.91 3.83
N ALA A 29 -13.40 -9.27 2.72
CA ALA A 29 -11.99 -9.16 2.31
C ALA A 29 -11.22 -8.26 3.28
N ILE A 30 -10.08 -8.74 3.80
CA ILE A 30 -9.19 -7.99 4.68
C ILE A 30 -7.80 -7.95 4.07
N VAL A 31 -7.30 -6.74 3.84
CA VAL A 31 -5.97 -6.46 3.29
C VAL A 31 -5.14 -5.76 4.36
N LEU A 32 -3.91 -6.22 4.57
CA LEU A 32 -2.94 -5.59 5.47
C LEU A 32 -1.94 -4.77 4.67
N ASP A 33 -1.63 -3.57 5.16
CA ASP A 33 -0.53 -2.75 4.69
C ASP A 33 0.21 -2.09 5.87
N THR A 34 1.48 -1.77 5.69
CA THR A 34 2.33 -1.16 6.72
C THR A 34 2.67 0.30 6.44
N PHE A 35 1.96 0.97 5.55
CA PHE A 35 2.21 2.39 5.33
C PHE A 35 2.01 3.19 6.62
N HIS A 36 2.81 4.23 6.79
CA HIS A 36 2.82 5.06 8.00
C HIS A 36 3.21 6.52 7.67
N ASN A 37 3.14 6.91 6.42
CA ASN A 37 3.35 8.26 5.92
C ASN A 37 2.46 8.53 4.70
N PRO A 38 2.21 9.79 4.32
CA PRO A 38 1.29 10.14 3.24
C PRO A 38 1.65 9.52 1.88
N HIS A 39 2.93 9.50 1.51
CA HIS A 39 3.38 8.90 0.25
C HIS A 39 3.15 7.37 0.20
N GLY A 40 3.39 6.69 1.33
CA GLY A 40 3.07 5.26 1.47
C GLY A 40 1.57 5.00 1.34
N ALA A 41 0.74 5.86 1.96
CA ALA A 41 -0.72 5.79 1.84
C ALA A 41 -1.18 5.98 0.39
N ASP A 42 -0.64 6.96 -0.34
CA ASP A 42 -0.92 7.15 -1.77
C ASP A 42 -0.65 5.89 -2.58
N SER A 43 0.54 5.32 -2.40
CA SER A 43 0.97 4.14 -3.14
C SER A 43 0.11 2.91 -2.83
N ALA A 44 -0.20 2.70 -1.54
CA ALA A 44 -1.00 1.57 -1.10
C ALA A 44 -2.46 1.68 -1.56
N LEU A 45 -3.10 2.85 -1.41
CA LEU A 45 -4.48 3.07 -1.82
C LEU A 45 -4.63 2.99 -3.34
N ALA A 46 -3.69 3.55 -4.11
CA ALA A 46 -3.68 3.39 -5.56
C ALA A 46 -3.54 1.91 -5.98
N GLY A 47 -2.66 1.14 -5.32
CA GLY A 47 -2.53 -0.29 -5.56
C GLY A 47 -3.77 -1.09 -5.16
N LEU A 48 -4.41 -0.70 -4.05
CA LEU A 48 -5.64 -1.33 -3.56
C LEU A 48 -6.79 -1.14 -4.55
N THR A 49 -7.04 0.11 -5.00
CA THR A 49 -8.11 0.44 -5.96
C THR A 49 -7.88 -0.16 -7.35
N GLN A 50 -6.64 -0.39 -7.75
CA GLN A 50 -6.32 -1.12 -8.99
C GLN A 50 -6.58 -2.62 -8.88
N SER A 51 -6.47 -3.18 -7.66
CA SER A 51 -6.56 -4.64 -7.43
C SER A 51 -7.93 -5.09 -6.94
N PHE A 52 -8.70 -4.19 -6.33
CA PHE A 52 -9.98 -4.49 -5.69
C PHE A 52 -10.98 -3.35 -5.94
N ASP A 53 -12.27 -3.73 -6.09
CA ASP A 53 -13.39 -2.79 -6.21
C ASP A 53 -14.21 -2.83 -4.90
N PHE A 54 -13.65 -2.22 -3.84
CA PHE A 54 -14.29 -2.21 -2.53
C PHE A 54 -15.26 -1.04 -2.38
N HIS A 55 -16.51 -1.35 -2.06
CA HIS A 55 -17.56 -0.39 -1.76
C HIS A 55 -18.49 -0.89 -0.64
N PRO A 56 -18.41 -0.31 0.58
CA PRO A 56 -17.44 0.68 1.04
C PRO A 56 -16.05 0.10 1.35
N LEU A 57 -15.05 0.96 1.40
CA LEU A 57 -13.74 0.64 2.00
C LEU A 57 -13.74 1.10 3.46
N ILE A 58 -13.52 0.16 4.37
CA ILE A 58 -13.37 0.40 5.81
C ILE A 58 -11.89 0.32 6.17
N ALA A 59 -11.37 1.25 6.96
CA ALA A 59 -10.00 1.16 7.44
C ALA A 59 -9.93 0.91 8.94
N VAL A 60 -9.09 -0.02 9.37
CA VAL A 60 -8.60 -0.11 10.76
C VAL A 60 -7.26 0.63 10.81
N PHE A 61 -7.16 1.63 11.67
CA PHE A 61 -6.01 2.52 11.69
C PHE A 61 -5.48 2.77 13.11
N ALA A 62 -4.16 2.71 13.23
CA ALA A 62 -3.43 3.14 14.41
C ALA A 62 -2.06 3.70 13.98
N ALA A 63 -1.51 4.65 14.74
CA ALA A 63 -0.27 5.30 14.37
C ALA A 63 0.62 5.65 15.56
N MET A 64 1.91 5.80 15.27
CA MET A 64 2.90 6.33 16.21
C MET A 64 2.99 7.85 16.09
N ARG A 65 3.30 8.54 17.22
CA ARG A 65 3.34 10.02 17.33
C ARG A 65 4.44 10.69 16.50
N ASP A 66 5.47 9.93 16.11
CA ASP A 66 6.59 10.43 15.31
C ASP A 66 6.29 10.47 13.79
N LYS A 67 5.05 10.15 13.39
CA LYS A 67 4.62 10.11 11.99
C LYS A 67 3.70 11.28 11.64
N ASP A 68 3.67 11.63 10.37
CA ASP A 68 2.72 12.60 9.82
C ASP A 68 1.33 11.96 9.68
N VAL A 69 0.62 11.87 10.81
CA VAL A 69 -0.69 11.22 10.90
C VAL A 69 -1.77 12.06 10.22
N ALA A 70 -1.72 13.38 10.34
CA ALA A 70 -2.69 14.26 9.70
C ALA A 70 -2.67 14.09 8.16
N GLY A 71 -1.48 14.13 7.55
CA GLY A 71 -1.35 13.89 6.11
C GLY A 71 -1.75 12.47 5.67
N VAL A 72 -1.55 11.46 6.52
CA VAL A 72 -2.03 10.09 6.24
C VAL A 72 -3.55 10.05 6.25
N LEU A 73 -4.21 10.63 7.26
CA LEU A 73 -5.68 10.64 7.38
C LEU A 73 -6.32 11.44 6.24
N GLU A 74 -5.77 12.61 5.89
CA GLU A 74 -6.21 13.40 4.73
C GLU A 74 -6.19 12.58 3.44
N ARG A 75 -5.12 11.79 3.24
CA ARG A 75 -5.03 10.94 2.04
C ARG A 75 -6.00 9.78 2.08
N MET A 76 -6.17 9.13 3.25
CA MET A 76 -7.11 8.02 3.41
C MET A 76 -8.55 8.45 3.18
N ALA A 77 -8.93 9.65 3.57
CA ALA A 77 -10.30 10.17 3.45
C ALA A 77 -10.79 10.30 1.99
N GLN A 78 -9.90 10.22 1.02
CA GLN A 78 -10.29 10.25 -0.39
C GLN A 78 -10.90 8.92 -0.87
N ASP A 79 -10.54 7.80 -0.22
CA ASP A 79 -10.94 6.46 -0.64
C ASP A 79 -11.67 5.67 0.46
N VAL A 80 -11.44 6.00 1.74
CA VAL A 80 -11.97 5.29 2.90
C VAL A 80 -13.30 5.92 3.35
N ASN A 81 -14.34 5.09 3.44
CA ASN A 81 -15.69 5.52 3.81
C ASN A 81 -15.97 5.44 5.31
N HIS A 82 -15.27 4.56 6.03
CA HIS A 82 -15.44 4.39 7.47
C HIS A 82 -14.08 4.06 8.10
N VAL A 83 -13.75 4.70 9.22
CA VAL A 83 -12.50 4.45 9.91
C VAL A 83 -12.73 3.92 11.33
N VAL A 84 -12.09 2.80 11.64
CA VAL A 84 -12.02 2.22 12.98
C VAL A 84 -10.65 2.55 13.56
N LEU A 85 -10.64 3.43 14.55
CA LEU A 85 -9.44 3.93 15.20
C LEU A 85 -9.14 3.13 16.46
N THR A 86 -7.91 2.68 16.62
CA THR A 86 -7.48 1.94 17.80
C THR A 86 -6.15 2.45 18.35
N GLY A 87 -5.89 2.17 19.61
CA GLY A 87 -4.59 2.38 20.24
C GLY A 87 -3.64 1.22 19.99
N LEU A 88 -2.34 1.49 20.17
CA LEU A 88 -1.30 0.47 20.22
C LEU A 88 -0.59 0.52 21.57
N PRO A 89 0.06 -0.57 22.00
CA PRO A 89 0.82 -0.58 23.23
C PRO A 89 1.97 0.43 23.23
N GLY A 90 2.16 1.11 24.36
CA GLY A 90 3.28 2.01 24.62
C GLY A 90 2.96 3.49 24.42
N ASP A 91 3.74 4.36 25.12
CA ASP A 91 3.53 5.80 25.22
C ASP A 91 3.76 6.58 23.92
N ARG A 92 4.42 5.94 22.93
CA ARG A 92 4.71 6.55 21.63
C ARG A 92 3.57 6.40 20.62
N ALA A 93 2.56 5.60 20.94
CA ALA A 93 1.38 5.47 20.10
C ALA A 93 0.36 6.57 20.39
N TYR A 94 -0.42 6.94 19.39
CA TYR A 94 -1.64 7.70 19.61
C TYR A 94 -2.68 6.80 20.31
N ARG A 95 -3.49 7.40 21.18
CA ARG A 95 -4.73 6.78 21.65
C ARG A 95 -5.82 6.95 20.60
N ALA A 96 -6.79 6.05 20.59
CA ALA A 96 -7.90 6.12 19.63
C ALA A 96 -8.64 7.49 19.68
N ALA A 97 -8.85 8.05 20.87
CA ALA A 97 -9.50 9.35 21.03
C ALA A 97 -8.70 10.51 20.40
N GLU A 98 -7.37 10.49 20.52
CA GLU A 98 -6.51 11.50 19.90
C GLU A 98 -6.49 11.38 18.36
N LEU A 99 -6.59 10.15 17.85
CA LEU A 99 -6.75 9.92 16.41
C LEU A 99 -8.11 10.39 15.92
N ALA A 100 -9.15 10.26 16.74
CA ALA A 100 -10.50 10.74 16.41
C ALA A 100 -10.55 12.25 16.28
N ASP A 101 -9.83 12.98 17.14
CA ASP A 101 -9.73 14.43 17.04
C ASP A 101 -9.15 14.85 15.67
N LEU A 102 -8.11 14.16 15.19
CA LEU A 102 -7.53 14.39 13.87
C LEU A 102 -8.46 13.92 12.72
N ALA A 103 -9.12 12.78 12.89
CA ALA A 103 -10.01 12.22 11.88
C ALA A 103 -11.29 13.06 11.70
N SER A 104 -11.72 13.80 12.71
CA SER A 104 -12.93 14.65 12.68
C SER A 104 -12.89 15.76 11.63
N GLU A 105 -11.72 16.08 11.08
CA GLU A 105 -11.56 16.99 9.97
C GLU A 105 -12.01 16.38 8.62
N HIS A 106 -12.11 15.06 8.54
CA HIS A 106 -12.29 14.32 7.30
C HIS A 106 -13.49 13.38 7.28
N TRP A 107 -13.91 12.84 8.43
CA TRP A 107 -15.04 11.92 8.57
C TRP A 107 -16.11 12.46 9.51
N ALA A 108 -17.37 12.21 9.20
CA ALA A 108 -18.48 12.46 10.11
C ALA A 108 -18.43 11.52 11.33
N ALA A 109 -19.08 11.90 12.42
CA ALA A 109 -19.00 11.14 13.68
C ALA A 109 -19.53 9.69 13.58
N ASP A 110 -20.47 9.43 12.68
CA ASP A 110 -21.03 8.11 12.39
C ASP A 110 -20.16 7.26 11.44
N GLU A 111 -19.13 7.87 10.83
CA GLU A 111 -18.13 7.20 9.99
C GLU A 111 -16.87 6.84 10.78
N VAL A 112 -16.82 7.16 12.09
CA VAL A 112 -15.68 6.90 12.97
C VAL A 112 -16.10 5.97 14.10
N THR A 113 -15.36 4.88 14.29
CA THR A 113 -15.51 3.97 15.43
C THR A 113 -14.23 3.97 16.25
N LEU A 114 -14.34 4.03 17.59
CA LEU A 114 -13.22 3.95 18.50
C LEU A 114 -13.18 2.61 19.21
N THR A 115 -11.99 2.04 19.33
CA THR A 115 -11.75 0.76 19.99
C THR A 115 -10.50 0.81 20.87
N GLU A 116 -10.39 -0.12 21.82
CA GLU A 116 -9.29 -0.13 22.77
C GLU A 116 -8.06 -0.91 22.27
N ASN A 117 -8.29 -1.90 21.40
CA ASN A 117 -7.25 -2.80 20.93
C ASN A 117 -7.52 -3.33 19.51
N THR A 118 -6.50 -3.96 18.93
CA THR A 118 -6.54 -4.49 17.55
C THR A 118 -7.62 -5.56 17.34
N ALA A 119 -7.89 -6.42 18.34
CA ALA A 119 -8.89 -7.48 18.21
C ALA A 119 -10.29 -6.88 18.09
N GLU A 120 -10.63 -5.95 19.00
CA GLU A 120 -11.90 -5.22 18.96
C GLU A 120 -12.04 -4.41 17.66
N ALA A 121 -10.96 -3.77 17.20
CA ALA A 121 -10.97 -3.02 15.95
C ALA A 121 -11.30 -3.90 14.73
N LEU A 122 -10.74 -5.09 14.67
CA LEU A 122 -11.04 -6.05 13.61
C LEU A 122 -12.49 -6.54 13.70
N GLU A 123 -13.01 -6.83 14.90
CA GLU A 123 -14.41 -7.23 15.10
C GLU A 123 -15.37 -6.14 14.63
N GLN A 124 -15.13 -4.88 15.01
CA GLN A 124 -15.95 -3.74 14.59
C GLN A 124 -15.88 -3.51 13.08
N ALA A 125 -14.69 -3.56 12.49
CA ALA A 125 -14.54 -3.40 11.04
C ALA A 125 -15.26 -4.52 10.27
N ILE A 126 -15.19 -5.77 10.74
CA ILE A 126 -15.92 -6.90 10.15
C ILE A 126 -17.43 -6.68 10.29
N HIS A 127 -17.90 -6.22 11.45
CA HIS A 127 -19.33 -5.94 11.66
C HIS A 127 -19.84 -4.87 10.69
N VAL A 128 -19.10 -3.77 10.51
CA VAL A 128 -19.42 -2.70 9.54
C VAL A 128 -19.43 -3.25 8.11
N ALA A 129 -18.43 -4.05 7.74
CA ALA A 129 -18.33 -4.63 6.41
C ALA A 129 -19.47 -5.62 6.11
N ASP A 130 -19.81 -6.49 7.06
CA ASP A 130 -20.91 -7.45 6.92
C ASP A 130 -22.27 -6.75 6.79
N ALA A 131 -22.48 -5.65 7.50
CA ALA A 131 -23.69 -4.83 7.39
C ALA A 131 -23.79 -4.09 6.05
N ALA A 132 -22.66 -3.69 5.48
CA ALA A 132 -22.57 -2.99 4.20
C ALA A 132 -22.73 -3.93 2.97
N GLY A 133 -22.41 -5.22 3.12
CA GLY A 133 -22.61 -6.23 2.10
C GLY A 133 -21.31 -6.77 1.45
N PRO A 134 -21.44 -7.62 0.44
CA PRO A 134 -20.33 -8.44 -0.06
C PRO A 134 -19.24 -7.68 -0.83
N SER A 135 -19.51 -6.44 -1.26
CA SER A 135 -18.52 -5.58 -1.92
C SER A 135 -17.67 -4.78 -0.93
N ALA A 136 -17.98 -4.83 0.37
CA ALA A 136 -17.19 -4.15 1.38
C ALA A 136 -15.81 -4.80 1.54
N GLY A 137 -14.79 -3.94 1.71
CA GLY A 137 -13.43 -4.37 2.00
C GLY A 137 -12.86 -3.67 3.23
N ILE A 138 -11.90 -4.31 3.87
CA ILE A 138 -11.23 -3.81 5.07
C ILE A 138 -9.74 -3.67 4.76
N LEU A 139 -9.20 -2.47 5.02
CA LEU A 139 -7.79 -2.17 4.99
C LEU A 139 -7.29 -1.97 6.44
N VAL A 140 -6.27 -2.72 6.84
CA VAL A 140 -5.60 -2.52 8.14
C VAL A 140 -4.26 -1.86 7.87
N ALA A 141 -4.06 -0.64 8.38
CA ALA A 141 -2.86 0.15 8.06
C ALA A 141 -2.50 1.20 9.13
N GLY A 142 -1.37 1.89 8.93
CA GLY A 142 -0.88 2.99 9.76
C GLY A 142 0.32 2.60 10.64
N SER A 143 0.51 1.32 10.91
CA SER A 143 1.63 0.83 11.73
C SER A 143 2.01 -0.61 11.41
N VAL A 144 3.31 -0.89 11.41
CA VAL A 144 3.84 -2.26 11.33
C VAL A 144 3.37 -3.11 12.51
N VAL A 145 3.23 -2.50 13.71
CA VAL A 145 2.74 -3.19 14.91
C VAL A 145 1.29 -3.61 14.72
N LEU A 146 0.42 -2.70 14.28
CA LEU A 146 -0.99 -3.00 14.00
C LEU A 146 -1.13 -4.12 12.96
N ALA A 147 -0.41 -4.03 11.85
CA ALA A 147 -0.46 -5.04 10.80
C ALA A 147 0.03 -6.41 11.29
N GLY A 148 1.07 -6.43 12.13
CA GLY A 148 1.60 -7.65 12.76
C GLY A 148 0.60 -8.29 13.73
N GLU A 149 -0.04 -7.51 14.60
CA GLU A 149 -1.07 -7.99 15.52
C GLU A 149 -2.30 -8.51 14.76
N ALA A 150 -2.79 -7.74 13.79
CA ALA A 150 -3.92 -8.15 12.95
C ALA A 150 -3.61 -9.46 12.21
N ARG A 151 -2.42 -9.58 11.66
CA ARG A 151 -1.97 -10.81 10.98
C ARG A 151 -1.96 -12.01 11.92
N HIS A 152 -1.46 -11.82 13.15
CA HIS A 152 -1.43 -12.88 14.16
C HIS A 152 -2.85 -13.32 14.58
N ILE A 153 -3.79 -12.37 14.72
CA ILE A 153 -5.18 -12.66 15.08
C ILE A 153 -5.89 -13.40 13.94
N LEU A 154 -5.69 -12.96 12.70
CA LEU A 154 -6.39 -13.50 11.52
C LEU A 154 -5.77 -14.79 10.99
N LEU A 155 -4.47 -15.02 11.24
CA LEU A 155 -3.69 -16.17 10.77
C LEU A 155 -2.89 -16.81 11.92
N PRO A 156 -3.53 -17.37 12.95
CA PRO A 156 -2.84 -17.83 14.16
C PRO A 156 -1.84 -18.97 13.91
N ASP A 157 -2.01 -19.78 12.87
CA ASP A 157 -1.16 -20.93 12.57
C ASP A 157 0.01 -20.63 11.61
N GLY A 158 0.26 -19.37 11.30
CA GLY A 158 1.38 -18.97 10.44
C GLY A 158 1.31 -19.49 9.00
N VAL A 159 0.13 -19.92 8.59
CA VAL A 159 -0.10 -20.44 7.22
C VAL A 159 0.08 -19.28 6.23
N ASN A 160 1.11 -19.40 5.40
CA ASN A 160 1.32 -18.47 4.28
C ASN A 160 0.16 -18.62 3.30
N HIS A 161 -0.90 -17.84 3.46
CA HIS A 161 -2.00 -17.80 2.53
C HIS A 161 -1.82 -16.72 1.48
N VAL A 162 -1.63 -17.24 0.29
CA VAL A 162 -2.05 -16.68 -0.99
C VAL A 162 -1.70 -15.22 -1.21
N SER A 163 -0.49 -15.03 -1.71
CA SER A 163 -0.19 -13.89 -2.59
C SER A 163 -1.25 -13.88 -3.70
N THR A 164 -2.22 -13.02 -3.59
CA THR A 164 -3.04 -12.60 -4.71
C THR A 164 -2.48 -11.31 -5.26
N ALA A 165 -1.33 -11.40 -5.92
CA ALA A 165 -1.18 -10.55 -7.08
C ALA A 165 -2.34 -10.95 -8.01
N PRO A 166 -3.15 -10.00 -8.52
CA PRO A 166 -4.14 -10.33 -9.52
C PRO A 166 -3.39 -10.97 -10.67
N THR A 167 -3.74 -12.21 -11.00
CA THR A 167 -3.41 -12.78 -12.29
C THR A 167 -4.34 -12.11 -13.30
N ALA A 168 -4.14 -10.82 -13.53
CA ALA A 168 -4.39 -10.26 -14.82
C ALA A 168 -3.23 -10.78 -15.68
N VAL A 169 -3.39 -11.98 -16.21
CA VAL A 169 -2.75 -12.33 -17.45
C VAL A 169 -3.37 -11.39 -18.48
N VAL A 170 -2.81 -10.18 -18.56
CA VAL A 170 -2.82 -9.48 -19.82
C VAL A 170 -1.90 -10.34 -20.66
N GLU A 171 -2.48 -11.23 -21.45
CA GLU A 171 -1.78 -11.78 -22.61
C GLU A 171 -1.23 -10.58 -23.36
N ALA A 172 0.06 -10.38 -23.24
CA ALA A 172 0.74 -9.45 -24.12
C ALA A 172 0.41 -9.94 -25.54
N PRO A 173 -0.11 -9.07 -26.42
CA PRO A 173 -0.36 -9.49 -27.79
C PRO A 173 0.94 -10.09 -28.34
N GLU A 174 0.86 -11.33 -28.84
CA GLU A 174 1.96 -11.93 -29.58
C GLU A 174 2.30 -10.98 -30.74
N LEU A 175 3.37 -10.24 -30.58
CA LEU A 175 3.94 -9.46 -31.67
C LEU A 175 4.34 -10.47 -32.74
N SER A 176 3.75 -10.39 -33.91
CA SER A 176 4.12 -11.21 -35.04
C SER A 176 5.58 -10.93 -35.41
N ASP A 177 6.31 -11.93 -35.90
CA ASP A 177 7.72 -11.83 -36.30
C ASP A 177 8.01 -10.63 -37.23
N VAL A 178 6.99 -10.16 -37.95
CA VAL A 178 7.04 -8.97 -38.81
C VAL A 178 7.13 -7.66 -38.03
N GLN A 179 6.59 -7.60 -36.81
CA GLN A 179 6.65 -6.38 -35.96
C GLN A 179 7.98 -6.26 -35.22
N ILE A 180 8.65 -7.39 -34.95
CA ILE A 180 9.97 -7.42 -34.33
C ILE A 180 11.05 -6.94 -35.32
N GLU A 181 10.93 -7.30 -36.58
CA GLU A 181 11.88 -6.91 -37.65
C GLU A 181 11.81 -5.40 -37.97
N GLN A 182 10.68 -4.73 -37.72
CA GLN A 182 10.53 -3.28 -37.90
C GLN A 182 11.10 -2.45 -36.74
N MET A 183 11.37 -3.03 -35.58
CA MET A 183 11.99 -2.33 -34.46
C MET A 183 13.52 -2.41 -34.42
N GLU A 184 14.14 -3.27 -35.24
CA GLU A 184 15.60 -3.41 -35.33
C GLU A 184 16.25 -2.56 -36.43
N GLY A 185 15.50 -1.69 -37.12
CA GLY A 185 15.87 -1.08 -38.39
C GLY A 185 16.20 0.41 -38.41
N GLU A 186 16.62 1.08 -37.32
CA GLU A 186 17.26 2.40 -37.43
C GLU A 186 18.44 2.52 -36.45
N PRO A 187 19.70 2.65 -36.95
CA PRO A 187 20.79 3.03 -36.07
C PRO A 187 20.60 4.49 -35.64
N LEU A 188 20.60 4.70 -34.29
CA LEU A 188 20.60 6.02 -33.69
C LEU A 188 21.85 6.79 -34.21
N ASP A 189 21.61 7.86 -34.96
CA ASP A 189 22.63 8.83 -35.36
C ASP A 189 23.08 9.58 -34.08
N VAL A 190 24.20 9.17 -33.52
CA VAL A 190 24.82 9.82 -32.37
C VAL A 190 25.73 10.93 -32.92
N PRO A 191 25.46 12.21 -32.63
CA PRO A 191 26.37 13.28 -33.09
C PRO A 191 27.72 13.15 -32.37
N ASP A 192 28.78 13.00 -33.15
CA ASP A 192 30.18 13.13 -32.73
C ASP A 192 30.51 14.61 -32.46
N GLU A 193 30.11 15.14 -31.29
CA GLU A 193 30.74 16.35 -30.74
C GLU A 193 30.51 16.39 -29.20
N VAL A 194 31.39 15.71 -28.46
CA VAL A 194 31.65 16.06 -27.07
C VAL A 194 32.76 17.10 -27.05
N GLY A 195 32.36 18.36 -26.97
CA GLY A 195 33.30 19.44 -26.73
C GLY A 195 34.01 19.26 -25.40
N GLU A 196 35.32 19.25 -25.41
CA GLU A 196 36.19 19.28 -24.25
C GLU A 196 35.87 20.52 -23.39
N ASN A 197 35.17 20.33 -22.28
CA ASN A 197 35.08 21.34 -21.23
C ASN A 197 36.41 21.34 -20.46
N GLN A 198 37.27 22.30 -20.82
CA GLN A 198 38.45 22.71 -20.10
C GLN A 198 38.03 23.27 -18.73
N TRP A 199 38.25 22.49 -17.66
CA TRP A 199 38.20 22.98 -16.31
C TRP A 199 39.44 23.84 -16.02
N ASP A 200 39.22 25.15 -15.98
CA ASP A 200 40.20 26.12 -15.53
C ASP A 200 40.08 26.22 -14.00
N GLY A 201 41.08 25.63 -13.33
CA GLY A 201 41.17 25.67 -11.88
C GLY A 201 41.85 26.94 -11.39
N THR A 202 41.08 27.93 -10.97
CA THR A 202 41.60 29.03 -10.17
C THR A 202 40.59 29.48 -9.11
N ASP A 203 41.12 29.46 -7.89
CA ASP A 203 40.96 30.27 -6.71
C ASP A 203 39.85 29.92 -5.69
N LEU A 204 40.32 29.04 -4.77
CA LEU A 204 39.97 29.13 -3.37
C LEU A 204 41.09 29.93 -2.67
N ASN A 205 40.82 31.21 -2.34
CA ASN A 205 41.30 31.90 -1.15
C ASN A 205 40.72 33.31 -1.06
N ASP A 206 40.43 33.69 0.20
CA ASP A 206 40.18 35.05 0.77
C ASP A 206 38.73 35.57 0.68
N GLU A 207 38.00 35.54 1.77
CA GLU A 207 37.87 36.28 3.03
C GLU A 207 36.72 35.75 3.88
#